data_ceb5cb612b5192af256ee56e0c6639b3
#
_entry.id   ceb5cb612b5192af256ee56e0c6639b3
#
_cell.length_a   1.000
_cell.length_b   1.000
_cell.length_c   1.000
_cell.angle_alpha   90.00
_cell.angle_beta   90.00
_cell.angle_gamma   90.00
#
_symmetry.space_group_name_H-M   'P 1'
#
loop_
_entity.id
_entity.type
_entity.pdbx_description
1 polymer ?
#
loop_
_entity_poly.entity_id
_entity_poly.type
_entity_poly.pdbx_seq_one_letter_code
_entity_poly.pdbx_strand_id
1 'polypeptide(L)'
;MSSKIILTLFIGTLIFSFGIQSNLMALDDISTMDCDGGIVAAGDSEDSVRKKCGEPQQVLSPDPQEPIKWVYDLGETYYVSVVNGKVERIQVGD
;
A
#
# COMPACT_ATOMS: atom_id res chain seq x y z
N MET A 1 19.64 14.13 -50.02
CA MET A 1 19.63 13.77 -49.56
C MET A 1 19.89 13.35 -48.38
N SER A 2 20.33 13.38 -47.96
CA SER A 2 20.63 13.03 -46.85
C SER A 2 19.87 13.40 -45.85
N SER A 3 19.48 14.13 -45.88
CA SER A 3 18.77 14.54 -44.92
C SER A 3 17.91 13.67 -44.38
N LYS A 4 17.35 13.22 -44.95
CA LYS A 4 16.50 12.46 -44.49
C LYS A 4 16.85 11.67 -43.49
N ILE A 5 17.62 11.43 -43.38
CA ILE A 5 17.97 10.56 -42.53
C ILE A 5 17.77 10.92 -41.25
N ILE A 6 17.92 11.80 -41.04
CA ILE A 6 17.80 12.12 -39.86
C ILE A 6 16.72 11.86 -39.16
N LEU A 7 15.99 12.15 -39.41
CA LEU A 7 14.97 11.92 -38.74
C LEU A 7 14.82 10.85 -38.10
N THR A 8 14.97 10.22 -38.48
CA THR A 8 14.71 9.11 -37.94
C THR A 8 15.16 8.94 -36.68
N LEU A 9 15.99 9.23 -36.47
CA LEU A 9 16.42 8.95 -35.36
C LEU A 9 15.73 9.28 -34.33
N PHE A 10 15.42 10.05 -34.22
CA PHE A 10 14.87 10.45 -33.20
C PHE A 10 13.86 9.74 -32.74
N ILE A 11 13.36 9.37 -33.31
CA ILE A 11 12.39 8.71 -32.97
C ILE A 11 12.58 7.85 -31.94
N GLY A 12 13.22 7.15 -32.03
CA GLY A 12 13.25 6.23 -31.08
C GLY A 12 13.45 6.71 -29.82
N THR A 13 13.76 7.60 -29.70
CA THR A 13 13.99 7.94 -28.49
C THR A 13 12.92 8.01 -27.66
N LEU A 14 12.25 8.41 -27.82
CA LEU A 14 11.29 8.50 -27.04
C LEU A 14 10.71 7.49 -26.54
N ILE A 15 10.62 6.85 -26.91
CA ILE A 15 9.97 5.88 -26.48
C ILE A 15 10.27 5.31 -25.34
N PHE A 16 10.70 5.15 -24.93
CA PHE A 16 10.88 4.45 -23.88
C PHE A 16 10.80 4.83 -22.84
N SER A 17 10.79 5.37 -22.72
CA SER A 17 10.81 5.77 -21.76
C SER A 17 9.83 5.57 -20.93
N PHE A 18 9.27 5.72 -20.71
CA PHE A 18 8.31 5.59 -19.98
C PHE A 18 7.93 4.54 -19.44
N GLY A 19 7.70 4.18 -19.43
CA GLY A 19 7.15 3.19 -18.96
C GLY A 19 7.60 2.73 -17.80
N ILE A 20 7.92 2.93 -17.26
CA ILE A 20 8.37 2.37 -16.28
C ILE A 20 7.94 2.59 -15.08
N GLN A 21 7.28 3.03 -14.82
CA GLN A 21 6.86 3.24 -13.72
C GLN A 21 6.56 2.22 -12.94
N SER A 22 6.71 1.65 -12.59
CA SER A 22 6.46 0.63 -11.92
C SER A 22 5.96 0.72 -10.67
N ASN A 23 5.51 0.96 -10.13
CA ASN A 23 4.96 0.93 -9.04
C ASN A 23 4.96 -0.18 -8.28
N LEU A 24 5.78 -0.76 -8.06
CA LEU A 24 5.85 -1.84 -7.35
C LEU A 24 5.27 -1.73 -6.04
N MET A 25 5.31 -0.81 -5.37
CA MET A 25 4.85 -0.80 -4.08
C MET A 25 3.45 -0.41 -3.95
N ALA A 26 2.71 -0.64 -4.90
CA ALA A 26 1.33 -0.22 -4.88
C ALA A 26 0.56 -0.92 -3.80
N LEU A 27 -0.06 -0.20 -2.92
CA LEU A 27 -0.96 -0.72 -1.93
C LEU A 27 -2.35 -0.25 -2.28
N ASP A 28 -3.32 -1.12 -2.13
CA ASP A 28 -4.70 -0.76 -2.41
C ASP A 28 -5.40 -0.43 -1.12
N ASP A 29 -6.15 0.66 -1.11
CA ASP A 29 -6.98 0.99 0.03
C ASP A 29 -8.23 0.11 -0.02
N ILE A 30 -8.60 -0.46 1.10
CA ILE A 30 -9.78 -1.28 1.16
C ILE A 30 -10.62 -0.81 2.34
N SER A 31 -11.90 -1.14 2.31
CA SER A 31 -12.82 -0.68 3.33
C SER A 31 -12.77 -1.52 4.58
N THR A 32 -12.59 -2.80 4.44
CA THR A 32 -12.66 -3.72 5.56
C THR A 32 -11.63 -4.81 5.44
N MET A 33 -11.32 -5.43 6.55
CA MET A 33 -10.41 -6.56 6.60
C MET A 33 -11.09 -7.66 7.38
N ASP A 34 -11.15 -8.85 6.80
CA ASP A 34 -11.80 -9.98 7.44
C ASP A 34 -10.80 -10.76 8.27
N CYS A 35 -11.05 -10.85 9.55
CA CYS A 35 -10.25 -11.67 10.44
C CYS A 35 -11.11 -12.78 11.01
N ASP A 36 -10.47 -13.74 11.65
CA ASP A 36 -11.22 -14.86 12.21
C ASP A 36 -12.24 -14.42 13.24
N GLY A 37 -11.93 -13.38 13.97
CA GLY A 37 -12.82 -12.92 15.02
C GLY A 37 -13.80 -11.85 14.59
N GLY A 38 -13.76 -11.43 13.35
CA GLY A 38 -14.71 -10.43 12.88
C GLY A 38 -14.10 -9.53 11.82
N ILE A 39 -14.86 -8.54 11.44
CA ILE A 39 -14.48 -7.62 10.39
C ILE A 39 -14.01 -6.31 11.00
N VAL A 40 -12.90 -5.81 10.51
CA VAL A 40 -12.31 -4.55 10.96
C VAL A 40 -12.57 -3.49 9.90
N ALA A 41 -12.91 -2.30 10.33
CA ALA A 41 -13.15 -1.19 9.44
C ALA A 41 -12.59 0.08 10.04
N ALA A 42 -12.47 1.12 9.24
CA ALA A 42 -11.99 2.40 9.72
C ALA A 42 -12.90 2.87 10.86
N GLY A 43 -12.30 3.44 11.86
CA GLY A 43 -13.04 3.88 13.04
C GLY A 43 -13.03 2.87 14.18
N ASP A 44 -12.66 1.64 13.90
CA ASP A 44 -12.60 0.65 14.98
C ASP A 44 -11.46 0.98 15.93
N SER A 45 -11.62 0.61 17.19
CA SER A 45 -10.58 0.87 18.16
C SER A 45 -9.48 -0.18 18.08
N GLU A 46 -8.31 0.16 18.62
CA GLU A 46 -7.23 -0.80 18.68
C GLU A 46 -7.64 -2.08 19.37
N ASP A 47 -8.37 -1.95 20.47
CA ASP A 47 -8.79 -3.13 21.21
C ASP A 47 -9.69 -4.01 20.37
N SER A 48 -10.55 -3.39 19.58
CA SER A 48 -11.44 -4.15 18.71
C SER A 48 -10.63 -4.91 17.67
N VAL A 49 -9.61 -4.27 17.10
CA VAL A 49 -8.76 -4.92 16.12
C VAL A 49 -8.06 -6.13 16.75
N ARG A 50 -7.53 -5.95 17.96
CA ARG A 50 -6.85 -7.06 18.61
C ARG A 50 -7.79 -8.21 18.90
N LYS A 51 -9.02 -7.90 19.29
CA LYS A 51 -9.98 -8.96 19.57
C LYS A 51 -10.33 -9.73 18.33
N LYS A 52 -10.44 -9.05 17.20
CA LYS A 52 -10.86 -9.69 15.97
C LYS A 52 -9.70 -10.35 15.23
N CYS A 53 -8.55 -9.75 15.24
CA CYS A 53 -7.42 -10.19 14.43
C CYS A 53 -6.22 -10.68 15.22
N GLY A 54 -6.22 -10.48 16.53
CA GLY A 54 -5.07 -10.84 17.35
C GLY A 54 -4.00 -9.77 17.28
N GLU A 55 -2.84 -10.05 17.81
CA GLU A 55 -1.75 -9.10 17.78
C GLU A 55 -1.15 -9.05 16.39
N PRO A 56 -0.74 -7.89 15.94
CA PRO A 56 -0.12 -7.80 14.62
C PRO A 56 1.24 -8.52 14.62
N GLN A 57 1.61 -9.05 13.48
CA GLN A 57 2.90 -9.67 13.34
C GLN A 57 4.02 -8.65 13.43
N GLN A 58 3.73 -7.41 13.08
CA GLN A 58 4.75 -6.39 13.05
C GLN A 58 4.10 -5.03 13.21
N VAL A 59 4.80 -4.12 13.85
CA VAL A 59 4.31 -2.75 13.99
C VAL A 59 5.35 -1.84 13.36
N LEU A 60 4.93 -1.03 12.42
CA LEU A 60 5.83 -0.13 11.72
C LEU A 60 5.58 1.30 12.17
N SER A 61 6.65 2.00 12.49
CA SER A 61 6.58 3.40 12.89
C SER A 61 7.60 4.15 12.06
N PRO A 62 7.30 4.42 10.82
CA PRO A 62 8.32 4.94 9.91
C PRO A 62 8.88 6.27 10.36
N ASP A 63 8.05 7.17 10.86
CA ASP A 63 8.59 8.37 11.43
C ASP A 63 7.50 9.02 12.25
N PRO A 64 7.84 10.00 13.06
CA PRO A 64 6.88 10.55 14.01
C PRO A 64 5.67 11.19 13.40
N GLN A 65 5.75 11.54 12.13
CA GLN A 65 4.64 12.22 11.52
C GLN A 65 3.71 11.32 10.78
N GLU A 66 4.03 10.06 10.69
CA GLU A 66 3.20 9.13 9.97
C GLU A 66 2.48 8.20 10.92
N PRO A 67 1.33 7.70 10.52
CA PRO A 67 0.61 6.78 11.39
C PRO A 67 1.41 5.52 11.66
N ILE A 68 1.15 4.92 12.80
CA ILE A 68 1.69 3.60 13.09
C ILE A 68 0.92 2.62 12.25
N LYS A 69 1.60 1.66 11.66
CA LYS A 69 0.95 0.66 10.84
C LYS A 69 1.12 -0.71 11.47
N TRP A 70 0.02 -1.39 11.66
CA TRP A 70 0.01 -2.76 12.15
C TRP A 70 -0.05 -3.68 10.94
N VAL A 71 0.85 -4.64 10.90
CA VAL A 71 0.96 -5.53 9.75
C VAL A 71 0.36 -6.89 10.11
N TYR A 72 -0.59 -7.33 9.30
CA TYR A 72 -1.21 -8.63 9.46
C TYR A 72 -1.02 -9.44 8.19
N ASP A 73 -0.46 -10.63 8.34
CA ASP A 73 -0.25 -11.51 7.23
C ASP A 73 -1.35 -12.56 7.27
N LEU A 74 -2.34 -12.40 6.43
CA LEU A 74 -3.49 -13.29 6.40
C LEU A 74 -3.62 -13.95 5.03
N GLY A 75 -2.49 -14.25 4.44
CA GLY A 75 -2.46 -14.74 3.07
C GLY A 75 -2.00 -13.62 2.18
N GLU A 76 -2.65 -12.48 2.28
CA GLU A 76 -2.11 -11.25 1.73
C GLU A 76 -1.64 -10.42 2.91
N THR A 77 -0.86 -9.42 2.65
CA THR A 77 -0.36 -8.57 3.71
C THR A 77 -1.24 -7.35 3.85
N TYR A 78 -1.73 -7.13 5.05
CA TYR A 78 -2.61 -6.01 5.34
C TYR A 78 -1.89 -5.04 6.25
N TYR A 79 -2.09 -3.75 5.99
CA TYR A 79 -1.50 -2.69 6.78
C TYR A 79 -2.62 -1.85 7.37
N VAL A 80 -2.74 -1.87 8.67
CA VAL A 80 -3.79 -1.14 9.37
C VAL A 80 -3.16 0.09 9.98
N SER A 81 -3.51 1.26 9.47
CA SER A 81 -2.98 2.52 9.99
C SER A 81 -3.78 2.92 11.21
N VAL A 82 -3.10 3.16 12.31
CA VAL A 82 -3.74 3.47 13.58
C VAL A 82 -3.35 4.88 13.99
N VAL A 83 -4.34 5.72 14.27
CA VAL A 83 -4.12 7.08 14.69
C VAL A 83 -5.02 7.33 15.89
N ASN A 84 -4.43 7.79 16.97
CA ASN A 84 -5.19 8.10 18.19
C ASN A 84 -6.03 6.92 18.68
N GLY A 85 -5.47 5.74 18.57
CA GLY A 85 -6.13 4.55 19.07
C GLY A 85 -7.24 4.01 18.19
N LYS A 86 -7.36 4.51 16.97
CA LYS A 86 -8.41 4.04 16.07
C LYS A 86 -7.85 3.78 14.70
N VAL A 87 -8.50 2.88 13.99
CA VAL A 87 -8.13 2.57 12.62
C VAL A 87 -8.48 3.75 11.74
N GLU A 88 -7.49 4.25 11.02
CA GLU A 88 -7.71 5.32 10.08
C GLU A 88 -7.93 4.77 8.69
N ARG A 89 -7.21 3.75 8.33
CA ARG A 89 -7.22 3.24 6.96
C ARG A 89 -6.68 1.82 6.95
N ILE A 90 -7.12 1.03 6.00
CA ILE A 90 -6.64 -0.32 5.80
C ILE A 90 -6.15 -0.43 4.37
N GLN A 91 -4.97 -0.99 4.19
CA GLN A 91 -4.40 -1.18 2.87
C GLN A 91 -3.95 -2.61 2.73
N VAL A 92 -3.96 -3.13 1.51
CA VAL A 92 -3.50 -4.47 1.25
C VAL A 92 -2.53 -4.43 0.09
N GLY A 93 -1.51 -5.24 0.15
CA GLY A 93 -0.55 -5.31 -0.92
C GLY A 93 0.62 -6.15 -0.53
N ASP A 94 1.58 -6.19 -1.39
CA ASP A 94 2.78 -6.91 -1.10
C ASP A 94 3.89 -5.95 -0.76
#